data_bef9d5489589abab596c789ad4d7c3d7
#
_entry.id   bef9d5489589abab596c789ad4d7c3d7
#
_cell.length_a   1.000
_cell.length_b   1.000
_cell.length_c   1.000
_cell.angle_alpha   90.00
_cell.angle_beta   90.00
_cell.angle_gamma   90.00
#
_symmetry.space_group_name_H-M   'P 1'
#
loop_
_entity.id
_entity.type
_entity.pdbx_description
1 polymer ?
#
loop_
_entity_poly.entity_id
_entity_poly.type
_entity_poly.pdbx_seq_one_letter_code
_entity_poly.pdbx_strand_id
1 'polypeptide(L)'
;MHYQFATAWPCSQLLAQSFDVDLLERVGFAVGREMEFFGVTVWLAPGMNIHRNPLCGRTFEYYSEDPLVSGKMAAAIIRGVQRHPGKGMSVKHFVANNCELERNRSSSNLDEKTLREIYLRGFEIAVKESCPMTVMASYNKVNGLHVVNNHDLLAKVLRNEWGFKGLVISDWNSMKADSSNPEVPLTGDVQKAHVAQMDLVCPGREDQQLALEEGLRKGIVKRSDLERSATRILRMIRANSVVPSA
;
A
#
# COMPACT_ATOMS: atom_id res chain seq x y z
N MET A 1 11.66 16.30 -8.17
CA MET A 1 10.22 16.07 -8.45
C MET A 1 9.93 16.74 -9.78
N HIS A 2 9.44 15.99 -10.75
CA HIS A 2 9.07 16.57 -12.05
C HIS A 2 7.56 16.79 -12.02
N TYR A 3 7.13 18.04 -12.26
CA TYR A 3 5.71 18.37 -12.42
C TYR A 3 5.37 18.33 -13.90
N GLN A 4 4.27 17.67 -14.23
CA GLN A 4 3.78 17.58 -15.62
C GLN A 4 2.28 17.85 -15.64
N PHE A 5 1.81 18.41 -16.73
CA PHE A 5 0.37 18.57 -16.95
C PHE A 5 -0.25 17.20 -17.25
N ALA A 6 -1.26 16.83 -16.46
CA ALA A 6 -2.03 15.62 -16.60
C ALA A 6 -3.52 15.93 -16.50
N THR A 7 -4.38 14.98 -16.79
CA THR A 7 -5.82 15.16 -16.66
C THR A 7 -6.20 15.35 -15.19
N ALA A 8 -7.01 16.37 -14.91
CA ALA A 8 -7.62 16.59 -13.61
C ALA A 8 -8.83 15.66 -13.43
N TRP A 9 -8.58 14.42 -13.04
CA TRP A 9 -9.63 13.45 -12.78
C TRP A 9 -10.46 13.84 -11.56
N PRO A 10 -11.76 13.50 -11.51
CA PRO A 10 -12.55 13.64 -10.30
C PRO A 10 -11.89 12.89 -9.13
N CYS A 11 -12.06 13.40 -7.90
CA CYS A 11 -11.54 12.71 -6.72
C CYS A 11 -12.25 11.35 -6.51
N SER A 12 -11.57 10.43 -5.81
CA SER A 12 -12.06 9.05 -5.64
C SER A 12 -13.45 9.00 -5.01
N GLN A 13 -13.72 9.87 -4.03
CA GLN A 13 -15.03 9.98 -3.41
C GLN A 13 -16.12 10.31 -4.44
N LEU A 14 -15.88 11.26 -5.34
CA LEU A 14 -16.85 11.63 -6.38
C LEU A 14 -17.04 10.51 -7.40
N LEU A 15 -15.95 9.86 -7.81
CA LEU A 15 -16.04 8.70 -8.71
C LEU A 15 -16.87 7.56 -8.10
N ALA A 16 -16.74 7.31 -6.79
CA ALA A 16 -17.50 6.27 -6.10
C ALA A 16 -19.01 6.55 -6.05
N GLN A 17 -19.43 7.82 -6.06
CA GLN A 17 -20.84 8.20 -6.08
C GLN A 17 -21.56 7.79 -7.39
N SER A 18 -20.83 7.44 -8.42
CA SER A 18 -21.44 6.89 -9.65
C SER A 18 -22.00 5.49 -9.46
N PHE A 19 -21.49 4.71 -8.50
CA PHE A 19 -21.73 3.27 -8.32
C PHE A 19 -21.50 2.45 -9.61
N ASP A 20 -20.72 2.99 -10.55
CA ASP A 20 -20.47 2.43 -11.89
C ASP A 20 -19.02 1.89 -11.97
N VAL A 21 -18.87 0.58 -11.82
CA VAL A 21 -17.57 -0.09 -11.90
C VAL A 21 -16.96 -0.02 -13.30
N ASP A 22 -17.79 -0.01 -14.35
CA ASP A 22 -17.31 0.07 -15.73
C ASP A 22 -16.76 1.47 -16.03
N LEU A 23 -17.38 2.51 -15.46
CA LEU A 23 -16.83 3.87 -15.52
C LEU A 23 -15.46 3.93 -14.87
N LEU A 24 -15.30 3.36 -13.67
CA LEU A 24 -14.01 3.35 -12.96
C LEU A 24 -12.94 2.58 -13.75
N GLU A 25 -13.30 1.46 -14.38
CA GLU A 25 -12.36 0.72 -15.21
C GLU A 25 -11.92 1.53 -16.44
N ARG A 26 -12.84 2.27 -17.07
CA ARG A 26 -12.51 3.20 -18.17
C ARG A 26 -11.61 4.35 -17.72
N VAL A 27 -11.89 4.94 -16.55
CA VAL A 27 -11.01 5.97 -15.95
C VAL A 27 -9.62 5.39 -15.70
N GLY A 28 -9.54 4.20 -15.09
CA GLY A 28 -8.27 3.50 -14.87
C GLY A 28 -7.50 3.25 -16.17
N PHE A 29 -8.19 2.83 -17.23
CA PHE A 29 -7.58 2.65 -18.55
C PHE A 29 -7.01 3.97 -19.10
N ALA A 30 -7.74 5.08 -18.98
CA ALA A 30 -7.27 6.38 -19.44
C ALA A 30 -6.05 6.86 -18.63
N VAL A 31 -6.05 6.67 -17.29
CA VAL A 31 -4.88 6.94 -16.43
C VAL A 31 -3.69 6.08 -16.82
N GLY A 32 -3.90 4.81 -17.15
CA GLY A 32 -2.84 3.90 -17.60
C GLY A 32 -2.14 4.42 -18.86
N ARG A 33 -2.87 5.03 -19.81
CA ARG A 33 -2.28 5.71 -20.97
C ARG A 33 -1.41 6.90 -20.58
N GLU A 34 -1.84 7.71 -19.61
CA GLU A 34 -1.03 8.81 -19.10
C GLU A 34 0.25 8.27 -18.43
N MET A 35 0.14 7.16 -17.68
CA MET A 35 1.30 6.50 -17.08
C MET A 35 2.30 6.00 -18.14
N GLU A 36 1.83 5.51 -19.29
CA GLU A 36 2.71 5.17 -20.42
C GLU A 36 3.43 6.40 -20.94
N PHE A 37 2.67 7.46 -21.20
CA PHE A 37 3.22 8.72 -21.72
C PHE A 37 4.29 9.35 -20.80
N PHE A 38 4.05 9.30 -19.48
CA PHE A 38 4.97 9.86 -18.49
C PHE A 38 6.06 8.89 -18.01
N GLY A 39 6.10 7.67 -18.48
CA GLY A 39 7.06 6.66 -18.04
C GLY A 39 6.86 6.19 -16.59
N VAL A 40 5.65 6.33 -16.03
CA VAL A 40 5.32 5.89 -14.68
C VAL A 40 5.01 4.41 -14.67
N THR A 41 5.64 3.64 -13.78
CA THR A 41 5.40 2.19 -13.63
C THR A 41 4.32 1.90 -12.60
N VAL A 42 4.37 2.55 -11.44
CA VAL A 42 3.42 2.32 -10.35
C VAL A 42 2.75 3.63 -9.96
N TRP A 43 1.44 3.68 -10.04
CA TRP A 43 0.65 4.78 -9.48
C TRP A 43 0.32 4.48 -8.02
N LEU A 44 0.67 5.43 -7.12
CA LEU A 44 0.44 5.29 -5.67
C LEU A 44 -1.01 5.60 -5.31
N ALA A 45 -1.91 4.79 -5.84
CA ALA A 45 -3.37 4.82 -5.71
C ALA A 45 -3.92 3.39 -5.98
N PRO A 46 -5.19 3.11 -5.67
CA PRO A 46 -6.14 3.99 -4.99
C PRO A 46 -5.91 4.02 -3.47
N GLY A 47 -6.24 5.17 -2.84
CA GLY A 47 -6.55 5.21 -1.43
C GLY A 47 -7.94 4.61 -1.20
N MET A 48 -8.09 3.75 -0.18
CA MET A 48 -9.37 3.09 0.04
C MET A 48 -9.72 2.83 1.51
N ASN A 49 -9.16 3.63 2.41
CA ASN A 49 -9.54 3.57 3.82
C ASN A 49 -10.99 4.00 4.01
N ILE A 50 -11.66 3.42 5.00
CA ILE A 50 -13.08 3.65 5.28
C ILE A 50 -13.32 5.09 5.75
N HIS A 51 -14.34 5.76 5.21
CA HIS A 51 -14.84 7.07 5.64
C HIS A 51 -15.50 6.96 7.02
N ARG A 52 -14.71 6.76 8.07
CA ARG A 52 -15.24 6.64 9.44
C ARG A 52 -15.59 7.99 10.07
N ASN A 53 -14.82 9.02 9.74
CA ASN A 53 -14.99 10.36 10.27
C ASN A 53 -14.83 11.38 9.14
N PRO A 54 -15.85 12.24 8.89
CA PRO A 54 -15.78 13.25 7.82
C PRO A 54 -14.67 14.29 8.03
N LEU A 55 -14.15 14.44 9.26
CA LEU A 55 -13.03 15.34 9.56
C LEU A 55 -11.66 14.74 9.22
N CYS A 56 -11.58 13.50 8.74
CA CYS A 56 -10.33 12.94 8.24
C CYS A 56 -9.89 13.70 6.98
N GLY A 57 -8.70 14.30 7.01
CA GLY A 57 -8.19 15.16 5.93
C GLY A 57 -7.93 14.46 4.60
N ARG A 58 -8.10 13.13 4.51
CA ARG A 58 -7.87 12.33 3.31
C ARG A 58 -9.12 11.66 2.74
N THR A 59 -10.32 12.02 3.22
CA THR A 59 -11.58 11.43 2.72
C THR A 59 -11.78 11.65 1.22
N PHE A 60 -11.30 12.76 0.65
CA PHE A 60 -11.40 13.06 -0.78
C PHE A 60 -10.69 12.00 -1.66
N GLU A 61 -9.61 11.38 -1.18
CA GLU A 61 -8.86 10.38 -1.93
C GLU A 61 -9.36 8.93 -1.68
N TYR A 62 -10.30 8.75 -0.76
CA TYR A 62 -10.93 7.47 -0.45
C TYR A 62 -12.30 7.36 -1.11
N TYR A 63 -12.89 6.16 -1.17
CA TYR A 63 -14.12 5.94 -1.93
C TYR A 63 -15.39 6.07 -1.11
N SER A 64 -15.50 5.35 0.02
CA SER A 64 -16.75 5.19 0.75
C SER A 64 -16.53 4.79 2.21
N GLU A 65 -17.60 4.92 3.00
CA GLU A 65 -17.72 4.26 4.30
C GLU A 65 -18.03 2.77 4.18
N ASP A 66 -18.59 2.35 3.04
CA ASP A 66 -18.94 0.95 2.76
C ASP A 66 -17.71 0.22 2.18
N PRO A 67 -17.24 -0.86 2.82
CA PRO A 67 -16.10 -1.63 2.34
C PRO A 67 -16.37 -2.36 1.01
N LEU A 68 -17.63 -2.70 0.71
CA LEU A 68 -17.99 -3.33 -0.57
C LEU A 68 -17.84 -2.33 -1.71
N VAL A 69 -18.41 -1.13 -1.56
CA VAL A 69 -18.26 -0.05 -2.54
C VAL A 69 -16.79 0.29 -2.74
N SER A 70 -16.06 0.54 -1.64
CA SER A 70 -14.62 0.84 -1.69
C SER A 70 -13.82 -0.24 -2.41
N GLY A 71 -14.08 -1.50 -2.10
CA GLY A 71 -13.38 -2.65 -2.69
C GLY A 71 -13.66 -2.80 -4.18
N LYS A 72 -14.94 -2.72 -4.60
CA LYS A 72 -15.34 -2.86 -6.00
C LYS A 72 -14.82 -1.72 -6.88
N MET A 73 -14.92 -0.47 -6.41
CA MET A 73 -14.41 0.70 -7.13
C MET A 73 -12.89 0.65 -7.25
N ALA A 74 -12.18 0.28 -6.17
CA ALA A 74 -10.74 0.08 -6.20
C ALA A 74 -10.35 -1.03 -7.18
N ALA A 75 -11.01 -2.18 -7.15
CA ALA A 75 -10.73 -3.27 -8.06
C ALA A 75 -10.91 -2.86 -9.53
N ALA A 76 -11.95 -2.10 -9.84
CA ALA A 76 -12.25 -1.64 -11.18
C ALA A 76 -11.16 -0.72 -11.75
N ILE A 77 -10.77 0.32 -11.00
CA ILE A 77 -9.73 1.26 -11.48
C ILE A 77 -8.36 0.56 -11.62
N ILE A 78 -8.04 -0.39 -10.74
CA ILE A 78 -6.80 -1.17 -10.83
C ILE A 78 -6.81 -2.02 -12.09
N ARG A 79 -7.90 -2.74 -12.39
CA ARG A 79 -8.01 -3.51 -13.64
C ARG A 79 -7.82 -2.61 -14.86
N GLY A 80 -8.42 -1.42 -14.85
CA GLY A 80 -8.30 -0.46 -15.95
C GLY A 80 -6.84 -0.07 -16.21
N VAL A 81 -6.11 0.35 -15.18
CA VAL A 81 -4.68 0.71 -15.27
C VAL A 81 -3.84 -0.48 -15.72
N GLN A 82 -4.06 -1.64 -15.12
CA GLN A 82 -3.25 -2.85 -15.37
C GLN A 82 -3.53 -3.52 -16.74
N ARG A 83 -4.46 -3.00 -17.54
CA ARG A 83 -4.56 -3.35 -18.97
C ARG A 83 -3.38 -2.86 -19.81
N HIS A 84 -2.62 -1.90 -19.29
CA HIS A 84 -1.40 -1.40 -19.92
C HIS A 84 -0.19 -2.20 -19.45
N PRO A 85 0.55 -2.85 -20.36
CA PRO A 85 1.71 -3.66 -20.00
C PRO A 85 2.74 -2.88 -19.18
N GLY A 86 3.19 -3.47 -18.08
CA GLY A 86 4.17 -2.86 -17.20
C GLY A 86 3.65 -1.72 -16.32
N LYS A 87 2.34 -1.45 -16.30
CA LYS A 87 1.73 -0.45 -15.43
C LYS A 87 0.96 -1.12 -14.30
N GLY A 88 1.02 -0.53 -13.12
CA GLY A 88 0.31 -1.06 -11.97
C GLY A 88 -0.02 -0.02 -10.92
N MET A 89 -0.72 -0.46 -9.90
CA MET A 89 -1.18 0.41 -8.83
C MET A 89 -0.71 -0.08 -7.46
N SER A 90 -0.64 0.84 -6.52
CA SER A 90 -0.36 0.59 -5.11
C SER A 90 -1.60 0.89 -4.28
N VAL A 91 -2.31 -0.15 -3.89
CA VAL A 91 -3.47 -0.01 -2.99
C VAL A 91 -3.02 0.49 -1.63
N LYS A 92 -3.68 1.54 -1.11
CA LYS A 92 -3.27 2.20 0.12
C LYS A 92 -4.45 2.69 0.96
N HIS A 93 -4.26 2.92 2.25
CA HIS A 93 -3.13 2.57 3.10
C HIS A 93 -3.50 1.36 3.93
N PHE A 94 -2.91 0.25 3.70
CA PHE A 94 -3.18 -1.01 4.39
C PHE A 94 -2.59 -0.97 5.79
N VAL A 95 -3.37 -0.93 6.86
CA VAL A 95 -4.83 -0.92 7.00
C VAL A 95 -5.24 0.02 8.16
N ALA A 96 -6.52 0.41 8.16
CA ALA A 96 -7.16 1.19 9.24
C ALA A 96 -6.54 2.58 9.50
N ASN A 97 -6.00 3.24 8.47
CA ASN A 97 -5.55 4.63 8.53
C ASN A 97 -6.73 5.59 8.27
N ASN A 98 -7.60 5.74 9.28
CA ASN A 98 -8.85 6.51 9.19
C ASN A 98 -8.80 7.84 9.93
N CYS A 99 -7.63 8.22 10.45
CA CYS A 99 -7.38 9.47 11.16
C CYS A 99 -5.98 9.98 10.82
N GLU A 100 -5.89 11.22 10.39
CA GLU A 100 -4.60 11.85 10.07
C GLU A 100 -3.96 12.56 11.27
N LEU A 101 -4.74 12.82 12.32
CA LEU A 101 -4.20 13.39 13.56
C LEU A 101 -3.26 12.38 14.23
N GLU A 102 -2.01 12.78 14.43
CA GLU A 102 -0.97 11.93 15.04
C GLU A 102 -0.84 10.55 14.36
N ARG A 103 -1.04 10.47 13.05
CA ARG A 103 -1.11 9.22 12.28
C ARG A 103 0.09 8.28 12.49
N ASN A 104 1.27 8.84 12.80
CA ASN A 104 2.47 8.05 13.08
C ASN A 104 2.48 7.42 14.48
N ARG A 105 1.66 7.94 15.41
CA ARG A 105 1.58 7.50 16.81
C ARG A 105 0.26 6.82 17.15
N SER A 106 -0.79 7.14 16.39
CA SER A 106 -2.14 6.65 16.64
C SER A 106 -2.25 5.13 16.50
N SER A 107 -3.17 4.55 17.25
CA SER A 107 -3.51 3.14 17.18
C SER A 107 -4.99 2.99 16.91
N SER A 108 -5.34 2.31 15.83
CA SER A 108 -6.70 1.84 15.57
C SER A 108 -6.93 0.56 16.37
N ASN A 109 -7.63 0.69 17.51
CA ASN A 109 -7.91 -0.42 18.39
C ASN A 109 -9.31 -0.96 18.10
N LEU A 110 -9.38 -2.23 17.73
CA LEU A 110 -10.63 -2.88 17.31
C LEU A 110 -10.53 -4.41 17.47
N ASP A 111 -11.68 -5.06 17.59
CA ASP A 111 -11.77 -6.50 17.61
C ASP A 111 -11.55 -7.11 16.21
N GLU A 112 -11.28 -8.41 16.15
CA GLU A 112 -10.95 -9.09 14.90
C GLU A 112 -12.13 -9.09 13.92
N LYS A 113 -13.37 -9.23 14.40
CA LYS A 113 -14.56 -9.21 13.55
C LYS A 113 -14.70 -7.86 12.83
N THR A 114 -14.64 -6.77 13.58
CA THR A 114 -14.69 -5.41 13.04
C THR A 114 -13.52 -5.16 12.06
N LEU A 115 -12.32 -5.62 12.40
CA LEU A 115 -11.16 -5.51 11.53
C LEU A 115 -11.40 -6.22 10.20
N ARG A 116 -11.91 -7.45 10.21
CA ARG A 116 -12.12 -8.27 9.02
C ARG A 116 -13.31 -7.81 8.18
N GLU A 117 -14.43 -7.49 8.80
CA GLU A 117 -15.68 -7.19 8.09
C GLU A 117 -15.72 -5.76 7.53
N ILE A 118 -15.01 -4.82 8.16
CA ILE A 118 -15.03 -3.41 7.76
C ILE A 118 -13.68 -2.98 7.16
N TYR A 119 -12.60 -3.03 7.93
CA TYR A 119 -11.33 -2.39 7.54
C TYR A 119 -10.50 -3.20 6.55
N LEU A 120 -10.53 -4.52 6.67
CA LEU A 120 -9.83 -5.43 5.75
C LEU A 120 -10.68 -5.78 4.52
N ARG A 121 -12.01 -5.77 4.63
CA ARG A 121 -12.91 -6.29 3.59
C ARG A 121 -12.73 -5.60 2.23
N GLY A 122 -12.64 -4.29 2.20
CA GLY A 122 -12.40 -3.56 0.95
C GLY A 122 -11.08 -3.94 0.29
N PHE A 123 -10.00 -4.05 1.09
CA PHE A 123 -8.70 -4.49 0.60
C PHE A 123 -8.71 -5.94 0.10
N GLU A 124 -9.41 -6.83 0.78
CA GLU A 124 -9.58 -8.21 0.35
C GLU A 124 -10.21 -8.29 -1.05
N ILE A 125 -11.30 -7.55 -1.27
CA ILE A 125 -11.97 -7.47 -2.57
C ILE A 125 -11.00 -6.94 -3.62
N ALA A 126 -10.34 -5.81 -3.37
CA ALA A 126 -9.41 -5.21 -4.31
C ALA A 126 -8.26 -6.17 -4.67
N VAL A 127 -7.66 -6.82 -3.68
CA VAL A 127 -6.56 -7.77 -3.90
C VAL A 127 -7.00 -8.99 -4.70
N LYS A 128 -8.12 -9.60 -4.33
CA LYS A 128 -8.60 -10.84 -4.98
C LYS A 128 -9.15 -10.59 -6.40
N GLU A 129 -9.79 -9.44 -6.63
CA GLU A 129 -10.45 -9.17 -7.91
C GLU A 129 -9.58 -8.44 -8.94
N SER A 130 -8.47 -7.82 -8.51
CA SER A 130 -7.63 -7.04 -9.44
C SER A 130 -6.14 -7.35 -9.36
N CYS A 131 -5.67 -8.10 -8.37
CA CYS A 131 -4.27 -8.45 -8.21
C CYS A 131 -3.34 -7.21 -8.32
N PRO A 132 -3.47 -6.19 -7.46
CA PRO A 132 -2.68 -4.97 -7.55
C PRO A 132 -1.18 -5.27 -7.53
N MET A 133 -0.39 -4.46 -8.24
CA MET A 133 1.06 -4.63 -8.33
C MET A 133 1.73 -4.50 -6.96
N THR A 134 1.26 -3.54 -6.15
CA THR A 134 1.78 -3.32 -4.80
C THR A 134 0.66 -3.00 -3.80
N VAL A 135 0.95 -3.19 -2.52
CA VAL A 135 0.13 -2.74 -1.38
C VAL A 135 1.00 -1.88 -0.49
N MET A 136 0.53 -0.69 -0.14
CA MET A 136 1.25 0.23 0.74
C MET A 136 0.76 0.06 2.19
N ALA A 137 1.67 -0.34 3.08
CA ALA A 137 1.41 -0.43 4.51
C ALA A 137 1.30 0.96 5.13
N SER A 138 0.30 1.16 5.99
CA SER A 138 -0.04 2.45 6.58
C SER A 138 0.89 2.89 7.72
N TYR A 139 0.80 4.17 8.09
CA TYR A 139 1.57 4.75 9.20
C TYR A 139 1.18 4.27 10.58
N ASN A 140 -0.13 4.11 10.79
CA ASN A 140 -0.72 3.86 12.11
C ASN A 140 -0.39 2.49 12.68
N LYS A 141 -0.69 2.35 13.96
CA LYS A 141 -0.76 1.05 14.62
C LYS A 141 -2.15 0.44 14.46
N VAL A 142 -2.21 -0.87 14.50
CA VAL A 142 -3.43 -1.65 14.72
C VAL A 142 -3.23 -2.45 16.00
N ASN A 143 -4.10 -2.24 16.98
CA ASN A 143 -4.02 -2.88 18.30
C ASN A 143 -2.60 -2.77 18.92
N GLY A 144 -2.01 -1.56 18.85
CA GLY A 144 -0.71 -1.25 19.44
C GLY A 144 0.53 -1.60 18.61
N LEU A 145 0.39 -2.33 17.49
CA LEU A 145 1.51 -2.73 16.64
C LEU A 145 1.48 -1.98 15.31
N HIS A 146 2.59 -1.33 14.92
CA HIS A 146 2.70 -0.69 13.61
C HIS A 146 2.43 -1.68 12.48
N VAL A 147 1.63 -1.26 11.49
CA VAL A 147 1.24 -2.15 10.39
C VAL A 147 2.45 -2.66 9.63
N VAL A 148 3.47 -1.83 9.39
CA VAL A 148 4.72 -2.25 8.73
C VAL A 148 5.45 -3.37 9.48
N ASN A 149 5.23 -3.52 10.79
CA ASN A 149 5.83 -4.56 11.63
C ASN A 149 4.85 -5.72 11.95
N ASN A 150 3.64 -5.67 11.41
CA ASN A 150 2.59 -6.61 11.76
C ASN A 150 2.60 -7.84 10.83
N HIS A 151 3.30 -8.89 11.26
CA HIS A 151 3.39 -10.15 10.51
C HIS A 151 2.00 -10.78 10.26
N ASP A 152 1.07 -10.67 11.20
CA ASP A 152 -0.25 -11.28 11.04
C ASP A 152 -1.02 -10.61 9.91
N LEU A 153 -0.97 -9.28 9.81
CA LEU A 153 -1.60 -8.54 8.73
C LEU A 153 -0.88 -8.75 7.39
N LEU A 154 0.46 -8.61 7.36
CA LEU A 154 1.22 -8.62 6.10
C LEU A 154 1.47 -10.02 5.56
N ALA A 155 1.72 -10.99 6.43
CA ALA A 155 2.02 -12.35 6.01
C ALA A 155 0.79 -13.27 6.06
N LYS A 156 0.12 -13.39 7.23
CA LYS A 156 -0.99 -14.33 7.36
C LYS A 156 -2.20 -13.88 6.55
N VAL A 157 -2.70 -12.66 6.78
CA VAL A 157 -3.92 -12.18 6.10
C VAL A 157 -3.62 -11.87 4.63
N LEU A 158 -2.76 -10.89 4.36
CA LEU A 158 -2.57 -10.39 3.00
C LEU A 158 -2.00 -11.46 2.05
N ARG A 159 -0.97 -12.20 2.49
CA ARG A 159 -0.28 -13.15 1.60
C ARG A 159 -0.86 -14.56 1.65
N ASN A 160 -1.08 -15.10 2.85
CA ASN A 160 -1.49 -16.49 2.96
C ASN A 160 -3.00 -16.67 2.73
N GLU A 161 -3.85 -15.86 3.37
CA GLU A 161 -5.31 -15.98 3.21
C GLU A 161 -5.78 -15.42 1.86
N TRP A 162 -5.28 -14.25 1.43
CA TRP A 162 -5.73 -13.62 0.18
C TRP A 162 -4.89 -13.96 -1.04
N GLY A 163 -3.73 -14.57 -0.84
CA GLY A 163 -2.86 -15.02 -1.93
C GLY A 163 -2.09 -13.89 -2.64
N PHE A 164 -1.93 -12.72 -2.01
CA PHE A 164 -1.22 -11.59 -2.60
C PHE A 164 0.23 -11.93 -2.97
N LYS A 165 0.61 -11.72 -4.23
CA LYS A 165 1.94 -12.04 -4.79
C LYS A 165 2.80 -10.81 -5.08
N GLY A 166 2.20 -9.61 -5.06
CA GLY A 166 2.90 -8.36 -5.34
C GLY A 166 3.81 -7.89 -4.19
N LEU A 167 4.32 -6.67 -4.30
CA LEU A 167 5.16 -6.08 -3.27
C LEU A 167 4.32 -5.42 -2.17
N VAL A 168 4.77 -5.57 -0.93
CA VAL A 168 4.36 -4.70 0.16
C VAL A 168 5.41 -3.59 0.30
N ILE A 169 4.98 -2.36 0.10
CA ILE A 169 5.82 -1.17 0.25
C ILE A 169 5.44 -0.41 1.52
N SER A 170 6.37 0.31 2.10
CA SER A 170 6.04 1.21 3.20
C SER A 170 5.42 2.51 2.69
N ASP A 171 4.66 3.20 3.53
CA ASP A 171 4.38 4.61 3.29
C ASP A 171 5.64 5.46 3.50
N TRP A 172 5.66 6.71 3.00
CA TRP A 172 6.84 7.57 3.00
C TRP A 172 7.31 7.89 4.41
N ASN A 173 8.56 7.55 4.70
CA ASN A 173 9.18 7.79 6.01
C ASN A 173 8.44 7.15 7.19
N SER A 174 7.72 6.07 6.99
CA SER A 174 6.98 5.37 8.04
C SER A 174 7.86 4.65 9.07
N MET A 175 9.17 4.73 8.88
CA MET A 175 10.16 4.13 9.79
C MET A 175 11.26 5.14 10.11
N LYS A 176 10.92 6.18 10.90
CA LYS A 176 11.88 7.17 11.43
C LYS A 176 12.07 6.94 12.92
N ALA A 177 13.29 7.18 13.40
CA ALA A 177 13.53 7.33 14.82
C ALA A 177 12.85 8.61 15.35
N ASP A 178 12.36 8.58 16.59
CA ASP A 178 11.90 9.78 17.29
C ASP A 178 13.10 10.70 17.53
N SER A 179 13.01 11.96 17.08
CA SER A 179 14.06 12.94 17.29
C SER A 179 14.26 13.31 18.76
N SER A 180 13.25 13.11 19.60
CA SER A 180 13.32 13.35 21.05
C SER A 180 13.82 12.13 21.83
N ASN A 181 13.68 10.93 21.28
CA ASN A 181 14.22 9.69 21.80
C ASN A 181 14.59 8.76 20.64
N PRO A 182 15.84 8.74 20.22
CA PRO A 182 16.28 7.92 19.07
C PRO A 182 16.15 6.40 19.32
N GLU A 183 16.01 5.96 20.57
CA GLU A 183 15.81 4.55 20.92
C GLU A 183 14.35 4.09 20.72
N VAL A 184 13.41 5.02 20.67
CA VAL A 184 11.99 4.72 20.44
C VAL A 184 11.56 5.18 19.05
N PRO A 185 11.39 4.29 18.09
CA PRO A 185 10.89 4.65 16.78
C PRO A 185 9.49 5.27 16.90
N LEU A 186 9.29 6.49 16.38
CA LEU A 186 7.95 7.13 16.24
C LEU A 186 7.02 6.28 15.38
N THR A 187 7.65 5.47 14.53
CA THR A 187 7.04 4.69 13.47
C THR A 187 7.59 3.26 13.55
N GLY A 188 7.36 2.48 12.52
CA GLY A 188 7.83 1.11 12.47
C GLY A 188 9.36 0.97 12.53
N ASP A 189 9.78 -0.23 12.86
CA ASP A 189 11.16 -0.69 12.91
C ASP A 189 11.48 -1.41 11.58
N VAL A 190 12.51 -0.98 10.89
CA VAL A 190 12.89 -1.52 9.57
C VAL A 190 13.29 -2.99 9.63
N GLN A 191 13.94 -3.44 10.70
CA GLN A 191 14.33 -4.84 10.88
C GLN A 191 13.08 -5.73 11.02
N LYS A 192 12.18 -5.35 11.93
CA LYS A 192 10.91 -6.06 12.15
C LYS A 192 10.01 -6.02 10.93
N ALA A 193 10.06 -4.95 10.13
CA ALA A 193 9.27 -4.84 8.93
C ALA A 193 9.66 -5.89 7.87
N HIS A 194 10.95 -6.12 7.64
CA HIS A 194 11.40 -7.19 6.74
C HIS A 194 11.04 -8.59 7.26
N VAL A 195 11.15 -8.82 8.57
CA VAL A 195 10.67 -10.07 9.19
C VAL A 195 9.16 -10.23 9.02
N ALA A 196 8.39 -9.13 9.11
CA ALA A 196 6.94 -9.13 8.87
C ALA A 196 6.55 -9.25 7.39
N GLN A 197 7.51 -9.42 6.48
CA GLN A 197 7.32 -9.57 5.04
C GLN A 197 6.93 -8.29 4.28
N MET A 198 7.25 -7.11 4.80
CA MET A 198 7.36 -5.91 3.99
C MET A 198 8.57 -6.05 3.06
N ASP A 199 8.47 -5.60 1.82
CA ASP A 199 9.48 -5.85 0.80
C ASP A 199 10.33 -4.62 0.47
N LEU A 200 9.74 -3.42 0.45
CA LEU A 200 10.40 -2.20 -0.01
C LEU A 200 10.12 -1.00 0.90
N VAL A 201 11.19 -0.35 1.35
CA VAL A 201 11.13 0.87 2.17
C VAL A 201 11.07 2.10 1.27
N CYS A 202 10.17 3.03 1.56
CA CYS A 202 9.96 4.27 0.80
C CYS A 202 10.10 5.51 1.70
N PRO A 203 11.02 6.43 1.36
CA PRO A 203 12.24 6.20 0.58
C PRO A 203 13.24 5.41 1.40
N GLY A 204 14.09 4.64 0.73
CA GLY A 204 15.23 4.00 1.39
C GLY A 204 16.26 5.04 1.82
N ARG A 205 16.82 4.87 3.03
CA ARG A 205 17.83 5.76 3.59
C ARG A 205 19.01 4.96 4.12
N GLU A 206 20.16 5.61 4.22
CA GLU A 206 21.40 4.98 4.69
C GLU A 206 21.28 4.45 6.14
N ASP A 207 20.63 5.21 7.04
CA ASP A 207 20.39 4.78 8.42
C ASP A 207 19.55 3.49 8.50
N GLN A 208 18.62 3.31 7.59
CA GLN A 208 17.81 2.08 7.50
C GLN A 208 18.63 0.90 6.95
N GLN A 209 19.53 1.14 5.99
CA GLN A 209 20.44 0.13 5.49
C GLN A 209 21.37 -0.35 6.60
N LEU A 210 22.00 0.57 7.32
CA LEU A 210 22.88 0.26 8.45
C LEU A 210 22.14 -0.52 9.54
N ALA A 211 20.88 -0.16 9.81
CA ALA A 211 20.05 -0.92 10.75
C ALA A 211 19.78 -2.36 10.28
N LEU A 212 19.56 -2.59 8.99
CA LEU A 212 19.39 -3.94 8.44
C LEU A 212 20.68 -4.77 8.51
N GLU A 213 21.84 -4.17 8.22
CA GLU A 213 23.14 -4.82 8.36
C GLU A 213 23.42 -5.23 9.80
N GLU A 214 23.08 -4.34 10.74
CA GLU A 214 23.16 -4.64 12.18
C GLU A 214 22.20 -5.76 12.58
N GLY A 215 20.98 -5.72 12.06
CA GLY A 215 19.97 -6.76 12.27
C GLY A 215 20.43 -8.14 11.80
N LEU A 216 21.11 -8.20 10.66
CA LEU A 216 21.74 -9.43 10.16
C LEU A 216 22.85 -9.93 11.10
N ARG A 217 23.75 -9.04 11.54
CA ARG A 217 24.82 -9.41 12.49
C ARG A 217 24.29 -9.93 13.81
N LYS A 218 23.20 -9.38 14.30
CA LYS A 218 22.53 -9.79 15.56
C LYS A 218 21.59 -10.98 15.39
N GLY A 219 21.33 -11.44 14.18
CA GLY A 219 20.38 -12.53 13.89
C GLY A 219 18.90 -12.15 14.08
N ILE A 220 18.58 -10.85 14.19
CA ILE A 220 17.21 -10.33 14.24
C ILE A 220 16.54 -10.48 12.88
N VAL A 221 17.27 -10.13 11.82
CA VAL A 221 16.87 -10.31 10.42
C VAL A 221 17.67 -11.48 9.87
N LYS A 222 17.02 -12.43 9.25
CA LYS A 222 17.68 -13.54 8.57
C LYS A 222 17.98 -13.15 7.12
N ARG A 223 19.06 -13.69 6.58
CA ARG A 223 19.40 -13.51 5.16
C ARG A 223 18.22 -13.90 4.24
N SER A 224 17.52 -14.96 4.59
CA SER A 224 16.31 -15.39 3.86
C SER A 224 15.18 -14.37 3.83
N ASP A 225 15.08 -13.47 4.82
CA ASP A 225 14.07 -12.41 4.83
C ASP A 225 14.38 -11.35 3.77
N LEU A 226 15.64 -10.99 3.62
CA LEU A 226 16.10 -10.03 2.60
C LEU A 226 16.08 -10.66 1.20
N GLU A 227 16.52 -11.91 1.05
CA GLU A 227 16.45 -12.64 -0.22
C GLU A 227 15.01 -12.81 -0.72
N ARG A 228 14.07 -13.06 0.18
CA ARG A 228 12.63 -13.09 -0.15
C ARG A 228 12.15 -11.75 -0.71
N SER A 229 12.47 -10.64 -0.05
CA SER A 229 12.08 -9.30 -0.51
C SER A 229 12.74 -8.95 -1.84
N ALA A 230 14.04 -9.18 -1.99
CA ALA A 230 14.79 -8.99 -3.23
C ALA A 230 14.20 -9.84 -4.38
N THR A 231 13.88 -11.11 -4.11
CA THR A 231 13.27 -12.00 -5.10
C THR A 231 11.92 -11.45 -5.59
N ARG A 232 11.08 -10.92 -4.70
CA ARG A 232 9.79 -10.34 -5.08
C ARG A 232 9.98 -9.08 -5.93
N ILE A 233 10.93 -8.21 -5.57
CA ILE A 233 11.27 -7.00 -6.34
C ILE A 233 11.75 -7.40 -7.74
N LEU A 234 12.68 -8.34 -7.85
CA LEU A 234 13.20 -8.81 -9.14
C LEU A 234 12.10 -9.45 -10.00
N ARG A 235 11.19 -10.23 -9.40
CA ARG A 235 10.02 -10.78 -10.11
C ARG A 235 9.11 -9.68 -10.65
N MET A 236 8.84 -8.64 -9.87
CA MET A 236 8.06 -7.50 -10.31
C MET A 236 8.74 -6.76 -11.47
N ILE A 237 10.03 -6.48 -11.35
CA ILE A 237 10.81 -5.83 -12.42
C ILE A 237 10.72 -6.67 -13.70
N ARG A 238 11.02 -7.98 -13.61
CA ARG A 238 10.98 -8.90 -14.77
C ARG A 238 9.60 -8.97 -15.42
N ALA A 239 8.54 -9.03 -14.61
CA ALA A 239 7.17 -9.13 -15.13
C ALA A 239 6.68 -7.84 -15.80
N ASN A 240 7.25 -6.68 -15.40
CA ASN A 240 6.82 -5.36 -15.87
C ASN A 240 7.85 -4.68 -16.79
N SER A 241 9.00 -5.31 -17.03
CA SER A 241 9.94 -4.85 -18.06
C SER A 241 9.34 -5.16 -19.43
N VAL A 242 8.85 -4.12 -20.10
CA VAL A 242 8.49 -4.21 -21.52
C VAL A 242 9.82 -4.29 -22.27
N VAL A 243 10.21 -5.49 -22.67
CA VAL A 243 11.32 -5.66 -23.62
C VAL A 243 10.78 -5.13 -24.96
N PRO A 244 11.39 -4.08 -25.55
CA PRO A 244 11.01 -3.66 -26.89
C PRO A 244 11.12 -4.90 -27.81
N SER A 245 10.07 -5.20 -28.55
CA SER A 245 10.17 -6.17 -29.64
C SER A 245 11.25 -5.67 -30.58
N ALA A 246 12.29 -6.48 -30.75
CA ALA A 246 13.36 -6.20 -31.71
C ALA A 246 12.82 -6.08 -33.14
#